data_ebd4200b51ec5237b009c14a1df0839f
#
_entry.id   ebd4200b51ec5237b009c14a1df0839f
#
_cell.length_a   1.000
_cell.length_b   1.000
_cell.length_c   1.000
_cell.angle_alpha   90.00
_cell.angle_beta   90.00
_cell.angle_gamma   90.00
#
_symmetry.space_group_name_H-M   'P 1'
#
loop_
_entity.id
_entity.type
_entity.pdbx_description
1 polymer ?
#
loop_
_entity_poly.entity_id
_entity_poly.type
_entity_poly.pdbx_seq_one_letter_code
_entity_poly.pdbx_strand_id
1 'polypeptide(L)'
;MTHQETTNHDWLKANLRLAWLLVIIASFLLLASLSVYGIAGRFAGSVSVVVILLSAVLGILSFIIGYVAFAAMQSRVFLEDSQVIVRVGPASVEKLPLDAVECFFLGSQPLDRAGDPVAADQAAFRVGTLVVRVAERYGHLASGRRGPWARWEDGYLVVDGRWSEPLVVETLRRINGRLAVAKRQPVIDPCSPSGASEGCCG
;
A
#
# COMPACT_ATOMS: atom_id res chain seq x y z
N MET A 1 18.45 6.52 27.71
CA MET A 1 17.68 6.79 26.49
C MET A 1 17.79 5.55 25.60
N THR A 2 16.95 4.57 25.83
CA THR A 2 16.85 3.36 25.01
C THR A 2 15.98 3.71 23.81
N HIS A 3 16.61 3.83 22.63
CA HIS A 3 15.88 3.85 21.36
C HIS A 3 15.04 2.57 21.29
N GLN A 4 13.75 2.69 21.51
CA GLN A 4 12.78 1.68 21.11
C GLN A 4 12.83 1.65 19.58
N GLU A 5 13.59 0.70 19.02
CA GLU A 5 13.46 0.34 17.62
C GLU A 5 12.01 -0.07 17.43
N THR A 6 11.22 0.83 16.88
CA THR A 6 9.91 0.51 16.33
C THR A 6 10.14 -0.51 15.22
N THR A 7 10.10 -1.77 15.57
CA THR A 7 10.20 -2.88 14.61
C THR A 7 8.94 -2.83 13.75
N ASN A 8 9.02 -2.04 12.70
CA ASN A 8 8.01 -1.96 11.67
C ASN A 8 7.98 -3.34 10.98
N HIS A 9 7.11 -4.22 11.44
CA HIS A 9 7.01 -5.58 10.92
C HIS A 9 6.19 -5.60 9.65
N ASP A 10 6.88 -5.58 8.52
CA ASP A 10 6.28 -5.78 7.19
C ASP A 10 5.61 -7.16 7.11
N TRP A 11 4.28 -7.18 7.03
CA TRP A 11 3.50 -8.41 6.95
C TRP A 11 3.27 -8.85 5.51
N LEU A 12 2.96 -7.88 4.61
CA LEU A 12 2.78 -8.12 3.20
C LEU A 12 3.68 -7.16 2.40
N LYS A 13 4.62 -7.74 1.67
CA LYS A 13 5.57 -6.97 0.85
C LYS A 13 4.93 -6.51 -0.46
N ALA A 14 5.49 -5.45 -1.01
CA ALA A 14 5.12 -4.95 -2.33
C ALA A 14 5.64 -5.84 -3.46
N ASN A 15 5.00 -5.76 -4.62
CA ASN A 15 5.48 -6.39 -5.85
C ASN A 15 6.61 -5.56 -6.46
N LEU A 16 7.85 -5.91 -6.14
CA LEU A 16 9.03 -5.19 -6.62
C LEU A 16 9.16 -5.21 -8.15
N ARG A 17 8.68 -6.27 -8.83
CA ARG A 17 8.78 -6.36 -10.30
C ARG A 17 7.99 -5.25 -10.98
N LEU A 18 6.76 -5.01 -10.53
CA LEU A 18 5.93 -3.93 -11.06
C LEU A 18 6.51 -2.55 -10.72
N ALA A 19 7.02 -2.37 -9.49
CA ALA A 19 7.66 -1.14 -9.07
C ALA A 19 8.90 -0.81 -9.93
N TRP A 20 9.77 -1.78 -10.19
CA TRP A 20 10.93 -1.60 -11.07
C TRP A 20 10.54 -1.25 -12.50
N LEU A 21 9.49 -1.87 -13.03
CA LEU A 21 8.98 -1.52 -14.37
C LEU A 21 8.55 -0.05 -14.44
N LEU A 22 7.85 0.44 -13.41
CA LEU A 22 7.46 1.86 -13.33
C LEU A 22 8.68 2.79 -13.23
N VAL A 23 9.72 2.40 -12.48
CA VAL A 23 10.98 3.17 -12.41
C VAL A 23 11.65 3.27 -13.77
N ILE A 24 11.69 2.17 -14.51
CA ILE A 24 12.27 2.15 -15.88
C ILE A 24 11.48 3.10 -16.78
N ILE A 25 10.15 3.04 -16.78
CA ILE A 25 9.30 3.94 -17.58
C ILE A 25 9.55 5.41 -17.20
N ALA A 26 9.57 5.72 -15.89
CA ALA A 26 9.85 7.07 -15.41
C ALA A 26 11.22 7.57 -15.88
N SER A 27 12.26 6.72 -15.83
CA SER A 27 13.60 7.06 -16.28
C SER A 27 13.66 7.36 -17.79
N PHE A 28 12.96 6.56 -18.61
CA PHE A 28 12.88 6.83 -20.04
C PHE A 28 12.16 8.14 -20.35
N LEU A 29 11.07 8.45 -19.66
CA LEU A 29 10.36 9.73 -19.81
C LEU A 29 11.23 10.92 -19.40
N LEU A 30 12.01 10.77 -18.33
CA LEU A 30 12.94 11.81 -17.88
C LEU A 30 14.03 12.07 -18.92
N LEU A 31 14.64 11.00 -19.45
CA LEU A 31 15.65 11.12 -20.51
C LEU A 31 15.07 11.75 -21.77
N ALA A 32 13.85 11.36 -22.17
CA ALA A 32 13.16 11.98 -23.30
C ALA A 32 12.90 13.48 -23.05
N SER A 33 12.44 13.85 -21.86
CA SER A 33 12.23 15.24 -21.45
C SER A 33 13.51 16.07 -21.57
N LEU A 34 14.61 15.55 -21.02
CA LEU A 34 15.93 16.23 -21.08
C LEU A 34 16.45 16.35 -22.51
N SER A 35 16.25 15.32 -23.34
CA SER A 35 16.66 15.35 -24.75
C SER A 35 15.89 16.41 -25.54
N VAL A 36 14.56 16.47 -25.35
CA VAL A 36 13.69 17.46 -25.99
C VAL A 36 14.07 18.87 -25.53
N TYR A 37 14.33 19.06 -24.24
CA TYR A 37 14.80 20.34 -23.69
C TYR A 37 16.14 20.77 -24.30
N GLY A 38 17.10 19.84 -24.40
CA GLY A 38 18.43 20.13 -25.00
C GLY A 38 18.37 20.54 -26.49
N ILE A 39 17.34 20.07 -27.18
CA ILE A 39 17.13 20.45 -28.61
C ILE A 39 16.40 21.80 -28.71
N ALA A 40 15.62 22.21 -27.70
CA ALA A 40 14.81 23.44 -27.74
C ALA A 40 15.62 24.70 -28.03
N GLY A 41 16.87 24.76 -27.53
CA GLY A 41 17.80 25.89 -27.79
C GLY A 41 18.25 26.04 -29.23
N ARG A 42 17.98 25.03 -30.08
CA ARG A 42 18.32 25.08 -31.53
C ARG A 42 17.21 25.69 -32.38
N PHE A 43 16.03 25.89 -31.82
CA PHE A 43 14.89 26.48 -32.49
C PHE A 43 14.70 27.93 -32.03
N ALA A 44 14.20 28.78 -32.95
CA ALA A 44 13.90 30.18 -32.68
C ALA A 44 12.37 30.40 -32.69
N GLY A 45 11.92 31.40 -31.95
CA GLY A 45 10.53 31.85 -31.97
C GLY A 45 9.52 30.89 -31.29
N SER A 46 8.31 30.83 -31.84
CA SER A 46 7.20 30.08 -31.26
C SER A 46 7.44 28.56 -31.15
N VAL A 47 8.26 27.99 -32.04
CA VAL A 47 8.60 26.56 -32.01
C VAL A 47 9.36 26.20 -30.74
N SER A 48 10.31 27.07 -30.30
CA SER A 48 11.06 26.86 -29.06
C SER A 48 10.12 26.77 -27.83
N VAL A 49 9.11 27.63 -27.78
CA VAL A 49 8.14 27.62 -26.67
C VAL A 49 7.36 26.30 -26.63
N VAL A 50 6.88 25.80 -27.76
CA VAL A 50 6.14 24.53 -27.84
C VAL A 50 7.03 23.37 -27.40
N VAL A 51 8.28 23.32 -27.80
CA VAL A 51 9.24 22.26 -27.42
C VAL A 51 9.52 22.31 -25.91
N ILE A 52 9.67 23.49 -25.31
CA ILE A 52 9.87 23.64 -23.87
C ILE A 52 8.62 23.16 -23.11
N LEU A 53 7.41 23.53 -23.54
CA LEU A 53 6.18 23.06 -22.92
C LEU A 53 6.05 21.53 -23.00
N LEU A 54 6.38 20.93 -24.15
CA LEU A 54 6.37 19.48 -24.30
C LEU A 54 7.34 18.80 -23.32
N SER A 55 8.59 19.34 -23.20
CA SER A 55 9.55 18.80 -22.25
C SER A 55 9.06 18.92 -20.80
N ALA A 56 8.44 20.03 -20.44
CA ALA A 56 7.87 20.22 -19.11
C ALA A 56 6.77 19.19 -18.80
N VAL A 57 5.88 18.92 -19.75
CA VAL A 57 4.82 17.90 -19.60
C VAL A 57 5.42 16.51 -19.39
N LEU A 58 6.43 16.12 -20.20
CA LEU A 58 7.14 14.85 -20.05
C LEU A 58 7.84 14.74 -18.68
N GLY A 59 8.46 15.82 -18.22
CA GLY A 59 9.11 15.90 -16.91
C GLY A 59 8.12 15.71 -15.76
N ILE A 60 6.97 16.39 -15.80
CA ILE A 60 5.91 16.25 -14.80
C ILE A 60 5.38 14.82 -14.80
N LEU A 61 5.11 14.23 -15.97
CA LEU A 61 4.62 12.86 -16.08
C LEU A 61 5.63 11.87 -15.51
N SER A 62 6.93 12.05 -15.81
CA SER A 62 8.01 11.23 -15.24
C SER A 62 8.01 11.32 -13.71
N PHE A 63 7.86 12.53 -13.15
CA PHE A 63 7.83 12.72 -11.70
C PHE A 63 6.63 12.03 -11.05
N ILE A 64 5.44 12.14 -11.65
CA ILE A 64 4.22 11.47 -11.16
C ILE A 64 4.41 9.94 -11.17
N ILE A 65 4.90 9.37 -12.27
CA ILE A 65 5.15 7.93 -12.38
C ILE A 65 6.22 7.49 -11.38
N GLY A 66 7.29 8.26 -11.21
CA GLY A 66 8.34 8.03 -10.22
C GLY A 66 7.80 8.01 -8.79
N TYR A 67 6.91 8.94 -8.45
CA TYR A 67 6.24 8.97 -7.16
C TYR A 67 5.37 7.73 -6.93
N VAL A 68 4.59 7.32 -7.93
CA VAL A 68 3.77 6.10 -7.87
C VAL A 68 4.67 4.87 -7.73
N ALA A 69 5.79 4.82 -8.46
CA ALA A 69 6.76 3.73 -8.35
C ALA A 69 7.35 3.64 -6.93
N PHE A 70 7.76 4.77 -6.36
CA PHE A 70 8.27 4.83 -4.98
C PHE A 70 7.21 4.35 -3.98
N ALA A 71 5.98 4.85 -4.09
CA ALA A 71 4.89 4.42 -3.24
C ALA A 71 4.55 2.92 -3.45
N ALA A 72 4.73 2.41 -4.69
CA ALA A 72 4.54 1.00 -5.01
C ALA A 72 5.60 0.08 -4.38
N MET A 73 6.76 0.55 -3.99
CA MET A 73 7.80 -0.21 -3.29
C MET A 73 7.51 -0.42 -1.80
N GLN A 74 6.60 0.38 -1.24
CA GLN A 74 6.30 0.32 0.18
C GLN A 74 5.41 -0.89 0.51
N SER A 75 5.59 -1.44 1.72
CA SER A 75 4.79 -2.58 2.22
C SER A 75 3.30 -2.27 2.21
N ARG A 76 2.50 -3.26 1.84
CA ARG A 76 1.03 -3.11 1.72
C ARG A 76 0.31 -3.24 3.04
N VAL A 77 0.78 -4.16 3.89
CA VAL A 77 0.25 -4.39 5.22
C VAL A 77 1.42 -4.45 6.18
N PHE A 78 1.36 -3.67 7.24
CA PHE A 78 2.38 -3.64 8.29
C PHE A 78 1.75 -3.31 9.63
N LEU A 79 2.46 -3.63 10.71
CA LEU A 79 2.06 -3.31 12.08
C LEU A 79 2.87 -2.11 12.57
N GLU A 80 2.18 -1.12 13.13
CA GLU A 80 2.76 0.05 13.77
C GLU A 80 1.90 0.43 14.99
N ASP A 81 2.50 0.64 16.13
CA ASP A 81 1.83 1.09 17.36
C ASP A 81 0.53 0.31 17.70
N SER A 82 0.57 -1.03 17.62
CA SER A 82 -0.60 -1.89 17.85
C SER A 82 -1.76 -1.67 16.86
N GLN A 83 -1.48 -1.07 15.71
CA GLN A 83 -2.43 -0.89 14.63
C GLN A 83 -1.94 -1.61 13.37
N VAL A 84 -2.84 -2.34 12.74
CA VAL A 84 -2.61 -2.91 11.41
C VAL A 84 -2.87 -1.82 10.38
N ILE A 85 -1.83 -1.42 9.69
CA ILE A 85 -1.92 -0.38 8.67
C ILE A 85 -1.97 -1.06 7.31
N VAL A 86 -3.02 -0.74 6.55
CA VAL A 86 -3.22 -1.23 5.18
C VAL A 86 -3.17 -0.05 4.22
N ARG A 87 -2.26 -0.10 3.24
CA ARG A 87 -2.17 0.93 2.20
C ARG A 87 -3.25 0.74 1.17
N VAL A 88 -4.12 1.73 1.06
CA VAL A 88 -5.23 1.75 0.10
C VAL A 88 -4.80 2.40 -1.23
N GLY A 89 -3.86 3.32 -1.16
CA GLY A 89 -3.32 4.04 -2.31
C GLY A 89 -1.95 4.67 -2.04
N PRO A 90 -1.39 5.42 -3.01
CA PRO A 90 -0.06 6.03 -2.88
C PRO A 90 0.09 6.95 -1.66
N ALA A 91 -0.96 7.69 -1.32
CA ALA A 91 -0.99 8.64 -0.21
C ALA A 91 -2.07 8.30 0.83
N SER A 92 -2.75 7.16 0.71
CA SER A 92 -3.87 6.80 1.59
C SER A 92 -3.62 5.48 2.30
N VAL A 93 -3.88 5.48 3.61
CA VAL A 93 -3.77 4.31 4.48
C VAL A 93 -5.04 4.15 5.29
N GLU A 94 -5.37 2.90 5.61
CA GLU A 94 -6.36 2.53 6.61
C GLU A 94 -5.65 2.02 7.85
N LYS A 95 -6.07 2.50 9.01
CA LYS A 95 -5.53 2.12 10.31
C LYS A 95 -6.58 1.32 11.06
N LEU A 96 -6.29 0.07 11.32
CA LEU A 96 -7.17 -0.84 12.03
C LEU A 96 -6.54 -1.21 13.37
N PRO A 97 -7.22 -1.06 14.50
CA PRO A 97 -6.74 -1.60 15.77
C PRO A 97 -6.45 -3.09 15.62
N LEU A 98 -5.39 -3.58 16.24
CA LEU A 98 -4.99 -4.98 16.16
C LEU A 98 -6.11 -5.92 16.58
N ASP A 99 -6.93 -5.52 17.57
CA ASP A 99 -8.08 -6.29 18.04
C ASP A 99 -9.25 -6.31 17.06
N ALA A 100 -9.30 -5.34 16.14
CA ALA A 100 -10.33 -5.29 15.12
C ALA A 100 -10.10 -6.31 14.00
N VAL A 101 -8.85 -6.69 13.74
CA VAL A 101 -8.52 -7.65 12.68
C VAL A 101 -8.65 -9.08 13.23
N GLU A 102 -9.59 -9.86 12.71
CA GLU A 102 -9.77 -11.25 13.13
C GLU A 102 -8.77 -12.19 12.47
N CYS A 103 -8.73 -12.17 11.14
CA CYS A 103 -7.85 -13.01 10.34
C CYS A 103 -7.70 -12.44 8.92
N PHE A 104 -6.73 -13.00 8.21
CA PHE A 104 -6.56 -12.80 6.78
C PHE A 104 -6.93 -14.07 6.03
N PHE A 105 -7.52 -13.94 4.84
CA PHE A 105 -7.79 -15.07 3.96
C PHE A 105 -7.57 -14.70 2.50
N LEU A 106 -7.35 -15.71 1.67
CA LEU A 106 -7.18 -15.53 0.24
C LEU A 106 -8.55 -15.46 -0.42
N GLY A 107 -8.74 -14.44 -1.21
CA GLY A 107 -9.87 -14.29 -2.13
C GLY A 107 -9.44 -14.34 -3.58
N SER A 108 -10.38 -14.32 -4.48
CA SER A 108 -10.13 -14.13 -5.90
C SER A 108 -11.23 -13.26 -6.49
N GLN A 109 -10.83 -12.26 -7.26
CA GLN A 109 -11.76 -11.37 -7.94
C GLN A 109 -11.57 -11.46 -9.45
N PRO A 110 -12.67 -11.38 -10.24
CA PRO A 110 -12.54 -11.25 -11.67
C PRO A 110 -11.77 -9.97 -12.00
N LEU A 111 -10.95 -10.02 -13.03
CA LEU A 111 -10.31 -8.83 -13.56
C LEU A 111 -11.39 -8.04 -14.31
N ASP A 112 -11.94 -7.00 -13.67
CA ASP A 112 -12.87 -6.09 -14.33
C ASP A 112 -12.18 -5.44 -15.53
N ARG A 113 -12.50 -5.91 -16.73
CA ARG A 113 -12.27 -5.13 -17.94
C ARG A 113 -13.38 -4.08 -17.96
N ALA A 114 -13.01 -2.86 -17.67
CA ALA A 114 -13.93 -1.75 -17.70
C ALA A 114 -14.74 -1.75 -19.02
N GLY A 115 -16.03 -2.04 -18.94
CA GLY A 115 -16.98 -1.77 -20.00
C GLY A 115 -17.61 -2.94 -20.74
N ASP A 116 -17.34 -4.21 -20.40
CA ASP A 116 -17.95 -5.33 -21.14
C ASP A 116 -18.80 -6.22 -20.22
N PRO A 117 -20.15 -6.04 -20.20
CA PRO A 117 -21.04 -6.89 -19.41
C PRO A 117 -21.19 -8.32 -19.98
N VAL A 118 -20.68 -8.60 -21.19
CA VAL A 118 -20.82 -9.90 -21.86
C VAL A 118 -19.70 -10.87 -21.52
N ALA A 119 -18.61 -10.41 -20.89
CA ALA A 119 -17.45 -11.25 -20.57
C ALA A 119 -17.58 -12.03 -19.23
N ALA A 120 -18.74 -11.98 -18.57
CA ALA A 120 -18.94 -12.65 -17.28
C ALA A 120 -18.89 -14.19 -17.38
N ASP A 121 -19.01 -14.78 -18.55
CA ASP A 121 -19.11 -16.23 -18.75
C ASP A 121 -17.87 -16.88 -19.41
N GLN A 122 -16.94 -16.10 -19.92
CA GLN A 122 -15.67 -16.62 -20.43
C GLN A 122 -14.63 -16.53 -19.32
N ALA A 123 -13.94 -17.61 -19.04
CA ALA A 123 -12.87 -17.82 -18.05
C ALA A 123 -12.12 -16.51 -17.70
N ALA A 124 -12.78 -15.63 -16.95
CA ALA A 124 -12.28 -14.32 -16.59
C ALA A 124 -10.98 -14.53 -15.79
N PHE A 125 -9.90 -13.96 -16.26
CA PHE A 125 -8.64 -13.94 -15.51
C PHE A 125 -8.94 -13.48 -14.08
N ARG A 126 -8.72 -14.36 -13.10
CA ARG A 126 -8.96 -14.06 -11.70
C ARG A 126 -7.65 -13.60 -11.07
N VAL A 127 -7.73 -12.51 -10.36
CA VAL A 127 -6.60 -11.98 -9.57
C VAL A 127 -6.79 -12.44 -8.13
N GLY A 128 -5.72 -12.98 -7.54
CA GLY A 128 -5.71 -13.27 -6.11
C GLY A 128 -5.82 -11.99 -5.31
N THR A 129 -6.60 -12.01 -4.25
CA THR A 129 -6.75 -10.90 -3.32
C THR A 129 -6.48 -11.38 -1.90
N LEU A 130 -5.98 -10.47 -1.03
CA LEU A 130 -5.91 -10.71 0.39
C LEU A 130 -7.07 -9.98 1.06
N VAL A 131 -7.92 -10.71 1.74
CA VAL A 131 -9.09 -10.17 2.43
C VAL A 131 -8.80 -10.10 3.92
N VAL A 132 -8.98 -8.93 4.50
CA VAL A 132 -8.86 -8.67 5.93
C VAL A 132 -10.25 -8.73 6.54
N ARG A 133 -10.49 -9.70 7.40
CA ARG A 133 -11.73 -9.79 8.17
C ARG A 133 -11.64 -8.90 9.39
N VAL A 134 -12.58 -7.99 9.48
CA VAL A 134 -12.73 -7.08 10.62
C VAL A 134 -13.88 -7.60 11.50
N ALA A 135 -13.67 -7.60 12.80
CA ALA A 135 -14.69 -8.04 13.76
C ALA A 135 -15.94 -7.15 13.67
N GLU A 136 -17.12 -7.74 13.74
CA GLU A 136 -18.41 -7.05 13.56
C GLU A 136 -18.58 -5.84 14.48
N ARG A 137 -18.07 -5.92 15.73
CA ARG A 137 -18.06 -4.80 16.68
C ARG A 137 -17.32 -3.55 16.18
N TYR A 138 -16.46 -3.70 15.19
CA TYR A 138 -15.69 -2.63 14.56
C TYR A 138 -16.20 -2.30 13.16
N GLY A 139 -17.40 -2.74 12.79
CA GLY A 139 -18.01 -2.46 11.49
C GLY A 139 -18.10 -0.97 11.13
N HIS A 140 -18.15 -0.10 12.16
CA HIS A 140 -18.11 1.37 11.98
C HIS A 140 -16.79 1.88 11.41
N LEU A 141 -15.70 1.10 11.46
CA LEU A 141 -14.41 1.44 10.84
C LEU A 141 -14.42 1.22 9.33
N ALA A 142 -15.43 0.52 8.79
CA ALA A 142 -15.57 0.33 7.36
C ALA A 142 -15.85 1.67 6.68
N SER A 143 -14.78 2.38 6.32
CA SER A 143 -14.85 3.74 5.76
C SER A 143 -15.48 3.79 4.35
N GLY A 144 -15.69 2.63 3.71
CA GLY A 144 -16.10 2.54 2.31
C GLY A 144 -15.04 3.06 1.33
N ARG A 145 -13.86 3.43 1.82
CA ARG A 145 -12.78 3.99 1.01
C ARG A 145 -12.31 2.99 -0.02
N ARG A 146 -12.14 3.48 -1.26
CA ARG A 146 -11.65 2.68 -2.40
C ARG A 146 -10.38 3.30 -2.93
N GLY A 147 -9.39 2.47 -3.20
CA GLY A 147 -8.13 2.86 -3.80
C GLY A 147 -7.59 1.81 -4.75
N PRO A 148 -6.49 2.11 -5.45
CA PRO A 148 -5.92 1.20 -6.44
C PRO A 148 -5.30 -0.06 -5.83
N TRP A 149 -5.01 -0.07 -4.53
CA TRP A 149 -4.31 -1.18 -3.87
C TRP A 149 -5.19 -1.95 -2.88
N ALA A 150 -6.18 -1.29 -2.31
CA ALA A 150 -7.17 -1.93 -1.45
C ALA A 150 -8.48 -1.16 -1.49
N ARG A 151 -9.57 -1.86 -1.13
CA ARG A 151 -10.90 -1.27 -1.06
C ARG A 151 -11.74 -1.94 0.03
N TRP A 152 -12.67 -1.20 0.59
CA TRP A 152 -13.71 -1.76 1.43
C TRP A 152 -14.82 -2.33 0.56
N GLU A 153 -15.22 -3.58 0.85
CA GLU A 153 -16.27 -4.31 0.14
C GLU A 153 -17.00 -5.22 1.15
N ASP A 154 -18.29 -5.04 1.30
CA ASP A 154 -19.15 -5.83 2.19
C ASP A 154 -18.62 -6.01 3.64
N GLY A 155 -18.04 -4.95 4.21
CA GLY A 155 -17.46 -4.96 5.56
C GLY A 155 -16.07 -5.60 5.66
N TYR A 156 -15.48 -6.02 4.53
CA TYR A 156 -14.13 -6.55 4.44
C TYR A 156 -13.19 -5.54 3.78
N LEU A 157 -11.93 -5.52 4.19
CA LEU A 157 -10.90 -4.77 3.49
C LEU A 157 -10.16 -5.70 2.53
N VAL A 158 -10.33 -5.48 1.24
CA VAL A 158 -9.80 -6.32 0.17
C VAL A 158 -8.56 -5.67 -0.43
N VAL A 159 -7.42 -6.33 -0.33
CA VAL A 159 -6.12 -5.88 -0.88
C VAL A 159 -5.89 -6.59 -2.22
N ASP A 160 -5.59 -5.80 -3.25
CA ASP A 160 -5.33 -6.30 -4.61
C ASP A 160 -3.94 -6.97 -4.69
N GLY A 161 -3.91 -8.25 -5.03
CA GLY A 161 -2.69 -9.04 -5.11
C GLY A 161 -1.75 -8.65 -6.24
N ARG A 162 -2.19 -7.89 -7.24
CA ARG A 162 -1.31 -7.39 -8.32
C ARG A 162 -0.18 -6.52 -7.80
N TRP A 163 -0.44 -5.80 -6.72
CA TRP A 163 0.48 -4.83 -6.12
C TRP A 163 1.28 -5.40 -4.94
N SER A 164 1.07 -6.66 -4.60
CA SER A 164 1.74 -7.34 -3.50
C SER A 164 2.63 -8.49 -3.98
N GLU A 165 3.43 -9.04 -3.08
CA GLU A 165 4.09 -10.32 -3.31
C GLU A 165 3.06 -11.42 -3.63
N PRO A 166 3.47 -12.54 -4.26
CA PRO A 166 2.56 -13.63 -4.61
C PRO A 166 1.74 -14.09 -3.40
N LEU A 167 0.41 -14.05 -3.55
CA LEU A 167 -0.55 -14.47 -2.52
C LEU A 167 -0.72 -15.99 -2.59
N VAL A 168 0.17 -16.69 -1.90
CA VAL A 168 0.15 -18.15 -1.74
C VAL A 168 -0.19 -18.53 -0.30
N VAL A 169 -0.51 -19.81 -0.08
CA VAL A 169 -0.89 -20.31 1.26
C VAL A 169 0.20 -20.04 2.30
N GLU A 170 1.47 -20.11 1.93
CA GLU A 170 2.61 -19.83 2.80
C GLU A 170 2.64 -18.37 3.25
N THR A 171 2.36 -17.43 2.33
CA THR A 171 2.23 -16.00 2.64
C THR A 171 1.10 -15.77 3.64
N LEU A 172 -0.06 -16.41 3.42
CA LEU A 172 -1.21 -16.32 4.33
C LEU A 172 -0.89 -16.88 5.72
N ARG A 173 -0.26 -18.05 5.80
CA ARG A 173 0.15 -18.65 7.08
C ARG A 173 1.12 -17.74 7.83
N ARG A 174 2.08 -17.16 7.12
CA ARG A 174 3.04 -16.21 7.70
C ARG A 174 2.34 -14.99 8.29
N ILE A 175 1.42 -14.37 7.54
CA ILE A 175 0.70 -13.17 7.99
C ILE A 175 -0.20 -13.48 9.19
N ASN A 176 -0.98 -14.55 9.16
CA ASN A 176 -1.84 -14.96 10.28
C ASN A 176 -1.00 -15.38 11.50
N GLY A 177 0.15 -16.02 11.28
CA GLY A 177 1.08 -16.33 12.36
C GLY A 177 1.61 -15.07 13.06
N ARG A 178 1.98 -14.05 12.29
CA ARG A 178 2.42 -12.76 12.85
C ARG A 178 1.29 -12.03 13.57
N LEU A 179 0.07 -12.06 13.02
CA LEU A 179 -1.11 -11.52 13.69
C LEU A 179 -1.34 -12.20 15.05
N ALA A 180 -1.25 -13.53 15.10
CA ALA A 180 -1.43 -14.28 16.33
C ALA A 180 -0.36 -13.98 17.38
N VAL A 181 0.90 -13.79 16.95
CA VAL A 181 2.00 -13.38 17.83
C VAL A 181 1.78 -11.97 18.35
N ALA A 182 1.44 -11.03 17.47
CA ALA A 182 1.18 -9.64 17.84
C ALA A 182 0.04 -9.52 18.88
N LYS A 183 -1.04 -10.28 18.70
CA LYS A 183 -2.17 -10.31 19.66
C LYS A 183 -1.83 -10.91 21.03
N ARG A 184 -0.81 -11.76 21.10
CA ARG A 184 -0.35 -12.35 22.36
C ARG A 184 0.61 -11.46 23.16
N GLN A 185 1.24 -10.49 22.49
CA GLN A 185 2.11 -9.54 23.18
C GLN A 185 1.21 -8.60 24.01
N PRO A 186 1.37 -8.56 25.34
CA PRO A 186 0.62 -7.61 26.14
C PRO A 186 0.98 -6.20 25.64
N VAL A 187 -0.05 -5.40 25.38
CA VAL A 187 0.14 -3.96 25.17
C VAL A 187 0.79 -3.43 26.43
N ILE A 188 2.08 -3.13 26.39
CA ILE A 188 2.76 -2.44 27.48
C ILE A 188 2.24 -1.01 27.38
N ASP A 189 1.18 -0.70 28.13
CA ASP A 189 0.72 0.66 28.28
C ASP A 189 1.86 1.48 28.94
N PRO A 190 2.46 2.42 28.22
CA PRO A 190 3.57 3.23 28.78
C PRO A 190 3.12 4.12 29.95
N CYS A 191 1.83 4.16 30.24
CA CYS A 191 1.23 4.93 31.34
C CYS A 191 0.76 4.09 32.52
N SER A 192 1.08 2.79 32.60
CA SER A 192 0.83 2.07 33.85
C SER A 192 1.83 2.56 34.90
N PRO A 193 1.41 3.29 35.92
CA PRO A 193 2.29 3.70 37.03
C PRO A 193 2.55 2.46 37.89
N SER A 194 3.43 1.60 37.38
CA SER A 194 3.98 0.48 38.14
C SER A 194 5.02 1.06 39.09
N GLY A 195 4.61 1.21 40.35
CA GLY A 195 5.56 1.45 41.41
C GLY A 195 5.33 2.70 42.27
N ALA A 196 4.12 2.89 42.75
CA ALA A 196 4.00 3.52 44.06
C ALA A 196 4.45 2.47 45.06
N SER A 197 5.78 2.34 45.25
CA SER A 197 6.35 1.66 46.40
C SER A 197 5.95 2.43 47.65
N GLU A 198 5.15 1.79 48.46
CA GLU A 198 4.98 2.08 49.87
C GLU A 198 6.31 2.46 50.51
N GLY A 199 6.36 3.66 50.98
CA GLY A 199 7.39 4.22 51.84
C GLY A 199 6.70 5.10 52.86
N CYS A 200 5.79 4.51 53.62
CA CYS A 200 5.27 5.11 54.81
C CYS A 200 5.88 4.36 55.98
N CYS A 201 6.63 5.06 56.81
CA CYS A 201 6.68 4.90 58.26
C CYS A 201 7.94 5.56 58.82
N GLY A 202 7.74 6.53 59.62
CA GLY A 202 8.70 7.15 60.49
C GLY A 202 8.19 8.46 61.05
#